data_81c96bdad5871df5e1f44ab10867775c
#
_entry.id   81c96bdad5871df5e1f44ab10867775c
#
_cell.length_a   1.000
_cell.length_b   1.000
_cell.length_c   1.000
_cell.angle_alpha   90.00
_cell.angle_beta   90.00
_cell.angle_gamma   90.00
#
_symmetry.space_group_name_H-M   'P 1'
#
loop_
_entity.id
_entity.type
_entity.pdbx_description
1 polymer ?
#
loop_
_entity_poly.entity_id
_entity_poly.type
_entity_poly.pdbx_seq_one_letter_code
_entity_poly.pdbx_strand_id
1 'polypeptide(L)'
;MAMDQAVFELTRETAVPSARFYHWDTPAVTVGYFHRFDDEIDSEDRPIRRFTGGGKVEHGEDATFVICFPANSPTSRLNSDARYRWIHTALAAALVNTGYDVELESTPTPSGNGPCFSTSVTWDLKDSASGEKIGGGAQRRSAGAVMHQGSVRLPASLRSPHSPWIPGFLNQMAENVELFSSDEVERLTRSAENWNLNKFATAGWNKWPSPAEA
;
A
#
# COMPACT_ATOMS: atom_id res chain seq x y z
N MET A 1 -6.28 -1.53 -6.80
CA MET A 1 -5.06 -1.88 -7.57
C MET A 1 -4.94 -1.06 -8.84
N ALA A 2 -5.93 -1.05 -9.74
CA ALA A 2 -5.87 -0.28 -10.99
C ALA A 2 -5.71 1.23 -10.75
N MET A 3 -6.44 1.81 -9.80
CA MET A 3 -6.27 3.22 -9.41
C MET A 3 -4.88 3.49 -8.82
N ASP A 4 -4.31 2.57 -8.05
CA ASP A 4 -2.95 2.72 -7.52
C ASP A 4 -1.90 2.76 -8.63
N GLN A 5 -2.11 1.94 -9.68
CA GLN A 5 -1.27 2.00 -10.89
C GLN A 5 -1.43 3.33 -11.64
N ALA A 6 -2.66 3.84 -11.75
CA ALA A 6 -2.91 5.14 -12.39
C ALA A 6 -2.22 6.29 -11.63
N VAL A 7 -2.29 6.30 -10.29
CA VAL A 7 -1.56 7.27 -9.44
C VAL A 7 -0.05 7.14 -9.63
N PHE A 8 0.47 5.91 -9.75
CA PHE A 8 1.89 5.69 -9.99
C PHE A 8 2.35 6.23 -11.34
N GLU A 9 1.58 5.99 -12.41
CA GLU A 9 1.91 6.53 -13.74
C GLU A 9 1.83 8.06 -13.74
N LEU A 10 0.81 8.66 -13.11
CA LEU A 10 0.74 10.10 -12.95
C LEU A 10 1.99 10.67 -12.26
N THR A 11 2.42 10.04 -11.15
CA THR A 11 3.66 10.41 -10.45
C THR A 11 4.89 10.37 -11.37
N ARG A 12 4.98 9.37 -12.25
CA ARG A 12 6.07 9.25 -13.21
C ARG A 12 6.04 10.33 -14.28
N GLU A 13 4.85 10.69 -14.76
CA GLU A 13 4.63 11.70 -15.79
C GLU A 13 4.90 13.11 -15.29
N THR A 14 4.38 13.44 -14.11
CA THR A 14 4.42 14.78 -13.53
C THR A 14 5.68 15.06 -12.72
N ALA A 15 6.41 14.02 -12.33
CA ALA A 15 7.51 14.07 -11.37
C ALA A 15 7.11 14.65 -9.98
N VAL A 16 5.82 14.63 -9.64
CA VAL A 16 5.29 15.05 -8.35
C VAL A 16 4.94 13.83 -7.50
N PRO A 17 5.42 13.73 -6.24
CA PRO A 17 4.98 12.67 -5.34
C PRO A 17 3.47 12.70 -5.16
N SER A 18 2.85 11.53 -5.17
CA SER A 18 1.39 11.42 -5.07
C SER A 18 0.99 10.32 -4.09
N ALA A 19 -0.14 10.50 -3.43
CA ALA A 19 -0.68 9.52 -2.49
C ALA A 19 -2.19 9.34 -2.68
N ARG A 20 -2.69 8.16 -2.31
CA ARG A 20 -4.10 7.85 -2.26
C ARG A 20 -4.38 7.04 -1.00
N PHE A 21 -5.48 7.37 -0.31
CA PHE A 21 -6.00 6.66 0.86
C PHE A 21 -7.40 6.17 0.56
N TYR A 22 -7.71 4.94 0.97
CA TYR A 22 -9.01 4.33 0.72
C TYR A 22 -9.30 3.20 1.70
N HIS A 23 -10.56 2.83 1.79
CA HIS A 23 -11.03 1.60 2.44
C HIS A 23 -11.69 0.70 1.40
N TRP A 24 -11.98 -0.51 1.79
CA TRP A 24 -12.66 -1.49 0.94
C TRP A 24 -14.14 -1.53 1.33
N ASP A 25 -15.01 -1.32 0.36
CA ASP A 25 -16.47 -1.34 0.58
C ASP A 25 -16.99 -2.75 0.86
N THR A 26 -16.27 -3.76 0.41
CA THR A 26 -16.54 -5.18 0.65
C THR A 26 -15.25 -5.89 1.05
N PRO A 27 -15.33 -6.94 1.89
CA PRO A 27 -14.17 -7.77 2.17
C PRO A 27 -13.50 -8.26 0.88
N ALA A 28 -12.20 -8.17 0.82
CA ALA A 28 -11.40 -8.57 -0.33
C ALA A 28 -10.07 -9.16 0.11
N VAL A 29 -9.47 -9.95 -0.75
CA VAL A 29 -8.15 -10.52 -0.53
C VAL A 29 -7.22 -10.04 -1.62
N THR A 30 -6.02 -9.60 -1.22
CA THR A 30 -4.96 -9.30 -2.18
C THR A 30 -3.73 -10.15 -1.92
N VAL A 31 -3.01 -10.48 -3.01
CA VAL A 31 -1.75 -11.22 -2.96
C VAL A 31 -0.62 -10.41 -3.59
N GLY A 32 0.60 -10.64 -3.13
CA GLY A 32 1.77 -9.98 -3.70
C GLY A 32 2.07 -10.41 -5.13
N TYR A 33 2.89 -9.61 -5.83
CA TYR A 33 3.26 -9.85 -7.23
C TYR A 33 3.83 -11.24 -7.49
N PHE A 34 4.66 -11.76 -6.57
CA PHE A 34 5.34 -13.05 -6.71
C PHE A 34 4.56 -14.23 -6.12
N HIS A 35 3.33 -14.00 -5.64
CA HIS A 35 2.50 -15.08 -5.10
C HIS A 35 2.26 -16.16 -6.16
N ARG A 36 2.49 -17.40 -5.79
CA ARG A 36 2.15 -18.56 -6.62
C ARG A 36 0.72 -18.93 -6.32
N PHE A 37 -0.12 -18.88 -7.34
CA PHE A 37 -1.53 -19.20 -7.20
C PHE A 37 -1.70 -20.70 -6.93
N ASP A 38 -2.50 -21.00 -5.92
CA ASP A 38 -2.90 -22.37 -5.57
C ASP A 38 -4.42 -22.48 -5.75
N ASP A 39 -4.86 -23.32 -6.71
CA ASP A 39 -6.26 -23.42 -7.06
C ASP A 39 -7.13 -23.94 -5.90
N GLU A 40 -6.59 -24.71 -4.94
CA GLU A 40 -7.33 -25.20 -3.78
C GLU A 40 -7.52 -24.10 -2.72
N ILE A 41 -6.50 -23.29 -2.50
CA ILE A 41 -6.48 -22.24 -1.44
C ILE A 41 -7.06 -20.92 -1.95
N ASP A 42 -6.71 -20.52 -3.17
CA ASP A 42 -7.01 -19.20 -3.70
C ASP A 42 -8.34 -19.15 -4.50
N SER A 43 -8.93 -20.30 -4.82
CA SER A 43 -10.17 -20.35 -5.62
C SER A 43 -11.39 -19.75 -4.90
N GLU A 44 -11.48 -19.91 -3.58
CA GLU A 44 -12.58 -19.40 -2.77
C GLU A 44 -12.48 -17.86 -2.62
N ASP A 45 -11.28 -17.36 -2.37
CA ASP A 45 -11.04 -15.94 -2.09
C ASP A 45 -10.96 -15.07 -3.34
N ARG A 46 -10.67 -15.66 -4.51
CA ARG A 46 -10.43 -14.94 -5.77
C ARG A 46 -9.51 -13.73 -5.60
N PRO A 47 -8.29 -13.92 -5.09
CA PRO A 47 -7.45 -12.82 -4.68
C PRO A 47 -7.04 -11.92 -5.86
N ILE A 48 -6.94 -10.63 -5.59
CA ILE A 48 -6.46 -9.64 -6.55
C ILE A 48 -4.95 -9.51 -6.38
N ARG A 49 -4.20 -9.71 -7.46
CA ARG A 49 -2.74 -9.55 -7.43
C ARG A 49 -2.36 -8.06 -7.41
N ARG A 50 -1.52 -7.69 -6.45
CA ARG A 50 -0.94 -6.34 -6.35
C ARG A 50 0.23 -6.17 -7.33
N PHE A 51 0.55 -4.92 -7.63
CA PHE A 51 1.77 -4.56 -8.35
C PHE A 51 3.04 -4.68 -7.48
N THR A 52 2.91 -4.57 -6.17
CA THR A 52 3.98 -4.73 -5.18
C THR A 52 4.10 -6.18 -4.70
N GLY A 53 5.19 -6.51 -4.04
CA GLY A 53 5.41 -7.82 -3.42
C GLY A 53 4.58 -8.05 -2.15
N GLY A 54 5.10 -8.88 -1.26
CA GLY A 54 4.48 -9.22 0.02
C GLY A 54 3.57 -10.44 -0.02
N GLY A 55 3.03 -10.83 1.14
CA GLY A 55 2.14 -11.97 1.33
C GLY A 55 0.67 -11.68 0.99
N LYS A 56 -0.21 -12.59 1.39
CA LYS A 56 -1.67 -12.46 1.32
C LYS A 56 -2.15 -11.43 2.36
N VAL A 57 -3.02 -10.52 1.96
CA VAL A 57 -3.64 -9.52 2.85
C VAL A 57 -5.15 -9.60 2.72
N GLU A 58 -5.82 -9.74 3.85
CA GLU A 58 -7.28 -9.65 3.96
C GLU A 58 -7.66 -8.20 4.27
N HIS A 59 -8.60 -7.68 3.51
CA HIS A 59 -9.09 -6.31 3.59
C HIS A 59 -10.55 -6.25 4.04
N GLY A 60 -10.96 -5.09 4.57
CA GLY A 60 -12.31 -4.81 5.06
C GLY A 60 -12.28 -4.11 6.43
N GLU A 61 -11.26 -4.40 7.22
CA GLU A 61 -11.04 -3.76 8.53
C GLU A 61 -9.77 -2.90 8.56
N ASP A 62 -9.29 -2.52 7.39
CA ASP A 62 -8.07 -1.75 7.22
C ASP A 62 -8.31 -0.43 6.50
N ALA A 63 -7.43 0.53 6.76
CA ALA A 63 -7.19 1.66 5.88
C ALA A 63 -6.05 1.28 4.95
N THR A 64 -6.29 1.35 3.65
CA THR A 64 -5.28 1.06 2.63
C THR A 64 -4.76 2.36 2.04
N PHE A 65 -3.47 2.40 1.72
CA PHE A 65 -2.87 3.56 1.08
C PHE A 65 -1.82 3.18 0.05
N VAL A 66 -1.61 4.08 -0.90
CA VAL A 66 -0.47 4.05 -1.81
C VAL A 66 0.24 5.39 -1.78
N ILE A 67 1.56 5.37 -1.76
CA ILE A 67 2.40 6.55 -1.90
C ILE A 67 3.40 6.28 -3.02
N CYS A 68 3.49 7.23 -3.93
CA CYS A 68 4.34 7.14 -5.11
C CYS A 68 5.39 8.26 -5.10
N PHE A 69 6.62 7.91 -5.35
CA PHE A 69 7.75 8.83 -5.42
C PHE A 69 8.33 8.82 -6.84
N PRO A 70 8.51 9.99 -7.46
CA PRO A 70 9.08 10.06 -8.81
C PRO A 70 10.53 9.61 -8.84
N ALA A 71 11.00 9.24 -10.01
CA ALA A 71 12.40 8.91 -10.24
C ALA A 71 13.30 10.10 -9.81
N ASN A 72 14.46 9.78 -9.27
CA ASN A 72 15.45 10.76 -8.82
C ASN A 72 15.06 11.69 -7.66
N SER A 73 13.87 11.51 -7.06
CA SER A 73 13.56 12.21 -5.80
C SER A 73 14.48 11.75 -4.67
N PRO A 74 14.71 12.56 -3.63
CA PRO A 74 15.50 12.13 -2.45
C PRO A 74 14.98 10.81 -1.87
N THR A 75 13.66 10.65 -1.74
CA THR A 75 13.02 9.45 -1.19
C THR A 75 13.19 8.23 -2.10
N SER A 76 13.10 8.40 -3.43
CA SER A 76 13.31 7.28 -4.35
C SER A 76 14.75 6.76 -4.34
N ARG A 77 15.73 7.60 -3.97
CA ARG A 77 17.15 7.21 -3.85
C ARG A 77 17.48 6.43 -2.60
N LEU A 78 16.64 6.51 -1.56
CA LEU A 78 16.80 5.66 -0.37
C LEU A 78 16.75 4.19 -0.77
N ASN A 79 17.45 3.33 -0.02
CA ASN A 79 17.22 1.89 -0.10
C ASN A 79 15.82 1.54 0.42
N SER A 80 15.36 0.32 0.17
CA SER A 80 14.00 -0.10 0.53
C SER A 80 13.73 -0.07 2.03
N ASP A 81 14.70 -0.46 2.85
CA ASP A 81 14.57 -0.51 4.31
C ASP A 81 14.47 0.92 4.89
N ALA A 82 15.39 1.81 4.54
CA ALA A 82 15.38 3.19 5.01
C ALA A 82 14.09 3.94 4.62
N ARG A 83 13.60 3.72 3.39
CA ARG A 83 12.34 4.29 2.94
C ARG A 83 11.14 3.69 3.66
N TYR A 84 11.12 2.38 3.87
CA TYR A 84 10.09 1.70 4.63
C TYR A 84 10.01 2.23 6.06
N ARG A 85 11.14 2.28 6.74
CA ARG A 85 11.27 2.88 8.08
C ARG A 85 10.74 4.30 8.13
N TRP A 86 11.16 5.15 7.19
CA TRP A 86 10.75 6.55 7.16
C TRP A 86 9.23 6.70 7.02
N ILE A 87 8.59 5.97 6.08
CA ILE A 87 7.15 5.99 5.87
C ILE A 87 6.41 5.50 7.12
N HIS A 88 6.84 4.39 7.69
CA HIS A 88 6.16 3.78 8.84
C HIS A 88 6.39 4.57 10.13
N THR A 89 7.53 5.25 10.29
CA THR A 89 7.73 6.20 11.41
C THR A 89 6.75 7.38 11.32
N ALA A 90 6.57 7.95 10.15
CA ALA A 90 5.61 9.03 9.93
C ALA A 90 4.16 8.56 10.19
N LEU A 91 3.81 7.34 9.73
CA LEU A 91 2.50 6.75 9.96
C LEU A 91 2.24 6.50 11.45
N ALA A 92 3.20 5.90 12.16
CA ALA A 92 3.10 5.64 13.59
C ALA A 92 2.89 6.95 14.37
N ALA A 93 3.70 7.97 14.12
CA ALA A 93 3.57 9.26 14.77
C ALA A 93 2.20 9.93 14.51
N ALA A 94 1.68 9.82 13.28
CA ALA A 94 0.37 10.35 12.95
C ALA A 94 -0.77 9.62 13.68
N LEU A 95 -0.69 8.30 13.85
CA LEU A 95 -1.66 7.51 14.60
C LEU A 95 -1.60 7.83 16.09
N VAL A 96 -0.41 7.89 16.68
CA VAL A 96 -0.22 8.28 18.09
C VAL A 96 -0.82 9.65 18.38
N ASN A 97 -0.68 10.60 17.48
CA ASN A 97 -1.29 11.93 17.61
C ASN A 97 -2.84 11.92 17.60
N THR A 98 -3.47 10.84 17.17
CA THR A 98 -4.93 10.66 17.28
C THR A 98 -5.35 9.90 18.55
N GLY A 99 -4.41 9.56 19.41
CA GLY A 99 -4.63 8.78 20.62
C GLY A 99 -4.65 7.26 20.39
N TYR A 100 -4.22 6.78 19.22
CA TYR A 100 -4.11 5.36 18.94
C TYR A 100 -2.65 4.91 19.09
N ASP A 101 -2.35 4.22 20.19
CA ASP A 101 -0.99 3.83 20.55
C ASP A 101 -0.47 2.70 19.65
N VAL A 102 0.58 3.00 18.92
CA VAL A 102 1.27 2.06 18.03
C VAL A 102 2.77 2.19 18.19
N GLU A 103 3.46 1.10 17.96
CA GLU A 103 4.93 1.06 17.91
C GLU A 103 5.43 0.37 16.63
N LEU A 104 6.70 0.59 16.31
CA LEU A 104 7.35 -0.07 15.19
C LEU A 104 7.98 -1.38 15.63
N GLU A 105 7.81 -2.44 14.83
CA GLU A 105 8.46 -3.72 15.05
C GLU A 105 9.99 -3.59 14.99
N SER A 106 10.65 -3.95 16.06
CA SER A 106 12.11 -3.94 16.15
C SER A 106 12.74 -5.32 15.92
N THR A 107 11.96 -6.38 16.16
CA THR A 107 12.42 -7.78 16.09
C THR A 107 11.51 -8.57 15.16
N PRO A 108 11.89 -8.74 13.89
CA PRO A 108 11.02 -9.40 12.92
C PRO A 108 10.77 -10.86 13.31
N THR A 109 9.53 -11.30 13.13
CA THR A 109 9.18 -12.71 13.24
C THR A 109 9.71 -13.43 12.00
N PRO A 110 10.36 -14.61 12.12
CA PRO A 110 10.84 -15.36 10.97
C PRO A 110 9.75 -15.55 9.93
N SER A 111 10.07 -15.27 8.67
CA SER A 111 9.13 -15.40 7.56
C SER A 111 8.68 -16.86 7.40
N GLY A 112 7.39 -17.12 7.65
CA GLY A 112 6.70 -18.36 7.25
C GLY A 112 5.81 -18.08 6.03
N ASN A 113 5.26 -19.14 5.44
CA ASN A 113 4.28 -19.02 4.33
C ASN A 113 2.87 -18.58 4.82
N GLY A 114 2.78 -17.95 5.99
CA GLY A 114 1.52 -17.50 6.58
C GLY A 114 0.97 -16.18 6.01
N PRO A 115 -0.27 -15.82 6.40
CA PRO A 115 -0.87 -14.53 6.06
C PRO A 115 0.03 -13.37 6.48
N CYS A 116 -0.02 -12.25 5.74
CA CYS A 116 0.86 -11.10 5.94
C CYS A 116 0.82 -10.50 7.36
N PHE A 117 -0.31 -10.63 8.06
CA PHE A 117 -0.45 -10.17 9.44
C PHE A 117 0.05 -11.18 10.50
N SER A 118 0.34 -12.42 10.14
CA SER A 118 0.94 -13.41 11.06
C SER A 118 2.46 -13.40 11.06
N THR A 119 3.08 -12.70 10.12
CA THR A 119 4.52 -12.51 10.04
C THR A 119 4.86 -11.03 10.02
N SER A 120 5.83 -10.60 10.82
CA SER A 120 6.26 -9.21 10.85
C SER A 120 7.66 -9.06 10.24
N VAL A 121 7.87 -7.92 9.59
CA VAL A 121 9.21 -7.45 9.22
C VAL A 121 9.57 -6.23 10.05
N THR A 122 10.84 -5.92 10.13
CA THR A 122 11.31 -4.71 10.84
C THR A 122 10.58 -3.49 10.31
N TRP A 123 10.14 -2.62 11.21
CA TRP A 123 9.38 -1.39 10.96
C TRP A 123 7.90 -1.60 10.59
N ASP A 124 7.35 -2.81 10.65
CA ASP A 124 5.89 -2.99 10.64
C ASP A 124 5.27 -2.32 11.87
N LEU A 125 3.99 -1.96 11.78
CA LEU A 125 3.25 -1.38 12.90
C LEU A 125 2.65 -2.47 13.78
N LYS A 126 2.77 -2.30 15.09
CA LYS A 126 2.12 -3.10 16.11
C LYS A 126 1.23 -2.22 16.98
N ASP A 127 0.13 -2.77 17.42
CA ASP A 127 -0.65 -2.21 18.51
C ASP A 127 0.16 -2.32 19.81
N SER A 128 0.37 -1.22 20.51
CA SER A 128 1.23 -1.18 21.70
C SER A 128 0.66 -1.99 22.88
N ALA A 129 -0.66 -2.17 22.94
CA ALA A 129 -1.31 -2.88 24.03
C ALA A 129 -1.30 -4.40 23.84
N SER A 130 -1.58 -4.87 22.62
CA SER A 130 -1.63 -6.31 22.30
C SER A 130 -0.30 -6.88 21.79
N GLY A 131 0.57 -6.03 21.25
CA GLY A 131 1.78 -6.45 20.54
C GLY A 131 1.50 -7.08 19.16
N GLU A 132 0.24 -7.13 18.74
CA GLU A 132 -0.14 -7.69 17.45
C GLU A 132 0.24 -6.77 16.30
N LYS A 133 0.71 -7.34 15.18
CA LYS A 133 0.92 -6.59 13.96
C LYS A 133 -0.41 -6.06 13.43
N ILE A 134 -0.48 -4.75 13.26
CA ILE A 134 -1.65 -4.07 12.71
C ILE A 134 -1.40 -3.46 11.33
N GLY A 135 -0.17 -3.21 10.96
CA GLY A 135 0.12 -2.58 9.67
C GLY A 135 1.44 -3.01 9.07
N GLY A 136 1.49 -2.90 7.77
CA GLY A 136 2.66 -3.18 6.96
C GLY A 136 2.51 -2.67 5.54
N GLY A 137 3.55 -2.86 4.74
CA GLY A 137 3.52 -2.42 3.36
C GLY A 137 4.47 -3.21 2.48
N ALA A 138 4.40 -2.92 1.19
CA ALA A 138 5.29 -3.50 0.21
C ALA A 138 5.67 -2.42 -0.81
N GLN A 139 6.87 -2.56 -1.38
CA GLN A 139 7.41 -1.57 -2.30
C GLN A 139 7.71 -2.20 -3.65
N ARG A 140 7.56 -1.40 -4.69
CA ARG A 140 8.05 -1.70 -6.04
C ARG A 140 8.75 -0.50 -6.62
N ARG A 141 9.90 -0.75 -7.24
CA ARG A 141 10.60 0.22 -8.08
C ARG A 141 10.37 -0.13 -9.55
N SER A 142 10.01 0.87 -10.35
CA SER A 142 9.91 0.73 -11.80
C SER A 142 10.37 2.02 -12.47
N ALA A 143 11.25 1.92 -13.45
CA ALA A 143 11.86 3.04 -14.14
C ALA A 143 12.38 4.16 -13.20
N GLY A 144 12.98 3.78 -12.08
CA GLY A 144 13.51 4.70 -11.07
C GLY A 144 12.47 5.27 -10.07
N ALA A 145 11.20 5.30 -10.43
CA ALA A 145 10.13 5.67 -9.52
C ALA A 145 9.80 4.54 -8.53
N VAL A 146 9.21 4.87 -7.40
CA VAL A 146 8.86 3.91 -6.35
C VAL A 146 7.41 4.05 -5.95
N MET A 147 6.72 2.91 -5.88
CA MET A 147 5.41 2.75 -5.25
C MET A 147 5.57 2.06 -3.91
N HIS A 148 4.94 2.57 -2.87
CA HIS A 148 4.73 1.91 -1.58
C HIS A 148 3.23 1.73 -1.37
N GLN A 149 2.77 0.49 -1.27
CA GLN A 149 1.40 0.15 -0.89
C GLN A 149 1.40 -0.34 0.55
N GLY A 150 0.55 0.24 1.38
CA GLY A 150 0.41 -0.09 2.79
C GLY A 150 -1.03 -0.38 3.18
N SER A 151 -1.18 -1.15 4.24
CA SER A 151 -2.46 -1.49 4.86
C SER A 151 -2.27 -1.44 6.37
N VAL A 152 -3.22 -0.85 7.08
CA VAL A 152 -3.22 -0.76 8.54
C VAL A 152 -4.62 -1.06 9.08
N ARG A 153 -4.72 -2.07 9.95
CA ARG A 153 -5.96 -2.40 10.67
C ARG A 153 -6.19 -1.35 11.74
N LEU A 154 -7.33 -0.70 11.67
CA LEU A 154 -7.68 0.42 12.55
C LEU A 154 -9.10 0.26 13.06
N PRO A 155 -9.43 0.83 14.23
CA PRO A 155 -10.81 1.02 14.65
C PRO A 155 -11.65 1.72 13.59
N ALA A 156 -12.94 1.41 13.50
CA ALA A 156 -13.82 1.95 12.46
C ALA A 156 -13.79 3.49 12.36
N SER A 157 -13.61 4.18 13.50
CA SER A 157 -13.48 5.64 13.55
C SER A 157 -12.24 6.21 12.82
N LEU A 158 -11.21 5.40 12.60
CA LEU A 158 -9.95 5.80 11.96
C LEU A 158 -9.75 5.22 10.55
N ARG A 159 -10.67 4.42 10.02
CA ARG A 159 -10.54 3.78 8.69
C ARG A 159 -10.92 4.69 7.53
N SER A 160 -11.71 5.73 7.78
CA SER A 160 -12.18 6.64 6.74
C SER A 160 -11.01 7.31 5.99
N PRO A 161 -11.10 7.53 4.66
CA PRO A 161 -10.13 8.34 3.92
C PRO A 161 -10.11 9.82 4.34
N HIS A 162 -11.04 10.23 5.21
CA HIS A 162 -11.06 11.56 5.85
C HIS A 162 -10.56 11.53 7.30
N SER A 163 -9.92 10.46 7.71
CA SER A 163 -9.45 10.27 9.08
C SER A 163 -8.39 11.30 9.48
N PRO A 164 -8.41 11.78 10.74
CA PRO A 164 -7.52 12.89 11.17
C PRO A 164 -6.02 12.53 11.15
N TRP A 165 -5.66 11.25 11.17
CA TRP A 165 -4.25 10.85 11.04
C TRP A 165 -3.66 11.10 9.64
N ILE A 166 -4.50 11.14 8.58
CA ILE A 166 -4.02 11.27 7.19
C ILE A 166 -3.32 12.62 6.95
N PRO A 167 -3.91 13.78 7.27
CA PRO A 167 -3.19 15.05 7.18
C PRO A 167 -1.91 15.07 8.02
N GLY A 168 -1.95 14.54 9.24
CA GLY A 168 -0.78 14.43 10.11
C GLY A 168 0.35 13.60 9.50
N PHE A 169 0.00 12.50 8.84
CA PHE A 169 0.93 11.65 8.11
C PHE A 169 1.54 12.35 6.90
N LEU A 170 0.72 12.98 6.08
CA LEU A 170 1.18 13.68 4.88
C LEU A 170 2.09 14.87 5.21
N ASN A 171 1.76 15.64 6.24
CA ASN A 171 2.56 16.79 6.68
C ASN A 171 3.96 16.42 7.21
N GLN A 172 4.16 15.17 7.62
CA GLN A 172 5.51 14.67 7.95
C GLN A 172 6.31 14.25 6.71
N MET A 173 5.65 14.12 5.57
CA MET A 173 6.26 13.63 4.32
C MET A 173 6.48 14.74 3.30
N ALA A 174 5.73 15.83 3.38
CA ALA A 174 5.80 16.96 2.45
C ALA A 174 5.45 18.27 3.16
N GLU A 175 6.08 19.37 2.73
CA GLU A 175 5.79 20.72 3.23
C GLU A 175 4.45 21.25 2.71
N ASN A 176 4.10 20.90 1.48
CA ASN A 176 2.85 21.31 0.85
C ASN A 176 2.11 20.08 0.35
N VAL A 177 0.84 19.99 0.67
CA VAL A 177 -0.07 18.89 0.26
C VAL A 177 -1.27 19.52 -0.42
N GLU A 178 -1.52 19.13 -1.65
CA GLU A 178 -2.66 19.57 -2.44
C GLU A 178 -3.53 18.37 -2.81
N LEU A 179 -4.83 18.58 -2.87
CA LEU A 179 -5.77 17.57 -3.37
C LEU A 179 -5.74 17.57 -4.90
N PHE A 180 -5.94 16.41 -5.50
CA PHE A 180 -6.15 16.32 -6.93
C PHE A 180 -7.37 17.15 -7.35
N SER A 181 -7.23 17.92 -8.40
CA SER A 181 -8.33 18.64 -9.03
C SER A 181 -9.35 17.66 -9.63
N SER A 182 -10.55 18.13 -9.91
CA SER A 182 -11.59 17.32 -10.55
C SER A 182 -11.13 16.72 -11.87
N ASP A 183 -10.40 17.48 -12.69
CA ASP A 183 -9.88 17.03 -13.98
C ASP A 183 -8.82 15.93 -13.82
N GLU A 184 -7.96 16.04 -12.80
CA GLU A 184 -6.98 14.99 -12.48
C GLU A 184 -7.66 13.73 -11.98
N VAL A 185 -8.68 13.85 -11.13
CA VAL A 185 -9.48 12.70 -10.66
C VAL A 185 -10.16 12.01 -11.83
N GLU A 186 -10.75 12.75 -12.77
CA GLU A 186 -11.37 12.16 -13.96
C GLU A 186 -10.33 11.45 -14.85
N ARG A 187 -9.15 12.05 -15.06
CA ARG A 187 -8.05 11.44 -15.79
C ARG A 187 -7.54 10.16 -15.13
N LEU A 188 -7.39 10.17 -13.81
CA LEU A 188 -7.01 9.00 -13.02
C LEU A 188 -8.05 7.89 -13.12
N THR A 189 -9.35 8.23 -13.09
CA THR A 189 -10.45 7.28 -13.20
C THR A 189 -10.42 6.58 -14.56
N ARG A 190 -10.32 7.33 -15.67
CA ARG A 190 -10.19 6.75 -17.02
C ARG A 190 -8.95 5.86 -17.16
N SER A 191 -7.82 6.30 -16.59
CA SER A 191 -6.59 5.51 -16.58
C SER A 191 -6.77 4.22 -15.80
N ALA A 192 -7.42 4.28 -14.63
CA ALA A 192 -7.67 3.11 -13.79
C ALA A 192 -8.62 2.12 -14.48
N GLU A 193 -9.66 2.57 -15.18
CA GLU A 193 -10.53 1.72 -15.96
C GLU A 193 -9.75 0.95 -17.03
N ASN A 194 -8.87 1.64 -17.76
CA ASN A 194 -8.01 1.01 -18.75
C ASN A 194 -7.05 -0.02 -18.12
N TRP A 195 -6.41 0.29 -17.01
CA TRP A 195 -5.57 -0.65 -16.27
C TRP A 195 -6.37 -1.84 -15.75
N ASN A 196 -7.61 -1.62 -15.28
CA ASN A 196 -8.46 -2.70 -14.81
C ASN A 196 -8.80 -3.67 -15.95
N LEU A 197 -9.27 -3.16 -17.08
CA LEU A 197 -9.66 -3.97 -18.23
C LEU A 197 -8.47 -4.76 -18.82
N ASN A 198 -7.32 -4.12 -18.97
CA ASN A 198 -6.17 -4.71 -19.66
C ASN A 198 -5.22 -5.49 -18.76
N LYS A 199 -5.36 -5.37 -17.42
CA LYS A 199 -4.45 -6.01 -16.48
C LYS A 199 -5.19 -6.59 -15.26
N PHE A 200 -5.66 -5.76 -14.35
CA PHE A 200 -6.07 -6.19 -13.02
C PHE A 200 -7.32 -7.06 -12.98
N ALA A 201 -8.22 -6.95 -13.94
CA ALA A 201 -9.38 -7.83 -14.08
C ALA A 201 -9.09 -9.10 -14.92
N THR A 202 -7.87 -9.25 -15.46
CA THR A 202 -7.55 -10.41 -16.31
C THR A 202 -7.10 -11.62 -15.47
N ALA A 203 -7.52 -12.80 -15.90
CA ALA A 203 -7.04 -14.05 -15.29
C ALA A 203 -5.52 -14.22 -15.44
N GLY A 204 -4.95 -13.75 -16.55
CA GLY A 204 -3.51 -13.79 -16.79
C GLY A 204 -2.72 -13.04 -15.71
N TRP A 205 -3.14 -11.82 -15.37
CA TRP A 205 -2.50 -11.06 -14.31
C TRP A 205 -2.69 -11.69 -12.93
N ASN A 206 -3.90 -12.08 -12.57
CA ASN A 206 -4.19 -12.57 -11.23
C ASN A 206 -3.54 -13.93 -10.94
N LYS A 207 -3.47 -14.82 -11.92
CA LYS A 207 -2.80 -16.12 -11.77
C LYS A 207 -1.30 -16.09 -12.09
N TRP A 208 -0.92 -15.44 -13.18
CA TRP A 208 0.44 -15.50 -13.72
C TRP A 208 0.89 -14.12 -14.21
N PRO A 209 1.66 -13.35 -13.42
CA PRO A 209 2.21 -12.08 -13.88
C PRO A 209 3.18 -12.33 -15.05
N SER A 210 3.15 -11.45 -16.05
CA SER A 210 4.07 -11.54 -17.19
C SER A 210 5.52 -11.34 -16.74
N PRO A 211 6.47 -12.16 -17.22
CA PRO A 211 7.91 -11.97 -16.96
C PRO A 211 8.44 -10.62 -17.43
N ALA A 212 7.82 -10.01 -18.43
CA ALA A 212 8.21 -8.69 -18.95
C ALA A 212 7.89 -7.52 -18.00
N GLU A 213 7.10 -7.76 -16.95
CA GLU A 213 6.68 -6.76 -15.95
C GLU A 213 7.41 -6.91 -14.61
N ALA A 214 8.36 -7.86 -14.50
CA ALA A 214 9.11 -8.17 -13.28
C ALA A 214 10.33 -7.27 -13.05
#